data_e316ac0e208b28b8335d4ff9cd50aad5
#
_entry.id   e316ac0e208b28b8335d4ff9cd50aad5
#
_cell.length_a   1.000
_cell.length_b   1.000
_cell.length_c   1.000
_cell.angle_alpha   90.00
_cell.angle_beta   90.00
_cell.angle_gamma   90.00
#
_symmetry.space_group_name_H-M   'P 1'
#
loop_
_entity.id
_entity.type
_entity.pdbx_description
1 polymer ?
#
loop_
_entity_poly.entity_id
_entity_poly.type
_entity_poly.pdbx_seq_one_letter_code
_entity_poly.pdbx_strand_id
1 'polypeptide(L)'
;MYRFIFFSPLIFLSLIVACNSNSGESSNSGNDSTSKVTDSSHGNMDMSSNQSLPEIPSGARVYFKNLKEGQTVSSPVKVEMGAEGINVDTAGTIKPGSGHHHLLVDVSSIEAGQVIPKDSMHLHFGNAQKQAEVPLKPGKHTLSLQFADGLHRSYGNKLSSTITVMVKK
;
A
#
# COMPACT_ATOMS: atom_id res chain seq x y z
N MET A 1 -8.92 49.37 -11.81
CA MET A 1 -10.30 49.00 -11.38
C MET A 1 -10.24 47.62 -10.74
N TYR A 2 -10.17 47.56 -9.42
CA TYR A 2 -10.16 46.30 -8.65
C TYR A 2 -11.57 45.98 -8.21
N ARG A 3 -12.13 44.84 -8.59
CA ARG A 3 -13.42 44.34 -8.11
C ARG A 3 -13.16 43.34 -6.97
N PHE A 4 -13.49 43.73 -5.75
CA PHE A 4 -13.59 42.89 -4.58
C PHE A 4 -14.87 42.05 -4.66
N ILE A 5 -14.75 40.73 -4.63
CA ILE A 5 -15.89 39.82 -4.47
C ILE A 5 -15.88 39.36 -3.02
N PHE A 6 -16.90 39.76 -2.27
CA PHE A 6 -17.16 39.31 -0.91
C PHE A 6 -17.80 37.91 -0.94
N PHE A 7 -17.17 36.96 -0.31
CA PHE A 7 -17.79 35.67 0.00
C PHE A 7 -18.33 35.70 1.42
N SER A 8 -19.65 35.51 1.54
CA SER A 8 -20.38 35.37 2.80
C SER A 8 -20.24 33.95 3.36
N PRO A 9 -19.98 33.77 4.67
CA PRO A 9 -19.96 32.46 5.26
C PRO A 9 -21.36 31.98 5.65
N LEU A 10 -21.77 30.82 5.15
CA LEU A 10 -22.98 30.14 5.52
C LEU A 10 -22.71 29.29 6.80
N ILE A 11 -23.38 29.71 7.89
CA ILE A 11 -23.32 29.00 9.18
C ILE A 11 -24.31 27.82 9.12
N PHE A 12 -23.79 26.58 9.20
CA PHE A 12 -24.64 25.40 9.40
C PHE A 12 -24.72 25.08 10.90
N LEU A 13 -25.91 25.18 11.41
CA LEU A 13 -26.31 24.81 12.78
C LEU A 13 -26.65 23.31 12.79
N SER A 14 -25.84 22.48 13.42
CA SER A 14 -26.09 21.04 13.56
C SER A 14 -26.82 20.76 14.86
N LEU A 15 -28.03 20.21 14.77
CA LEU A 15 -28.81 19.66 15.89
C LEU A 15 -28.19 18.35 16.39
N ILE A 16 -27.99 18.28 17.70
CA ILE A 16 -27.61 17.06 18.42
C ILE A 16 -28.89 16.41 18.90
N VAL A 17 -29.15 15.17 18.48
CA VAL A 17 -30.20 14.33 19.04
C VAL A 17 -29.55 13.26 19.92
N ALA A 18 -29.84 13.32 21.21
CA ALA A 18 -29.51 12.30 22.19
C ALA A 18 -30.71 11.36 22.37
N CYS A 19 -30.48 10.05 22.36
CA CYS A 19 -31.41 9.02 22.86
C CYS A 19 -30.56 7.91 23.46
N ASN A 20 -30.58 7.75 24.69
CA ASN A 20 -31.38 7.14 25.71
C ASN A 20 -31.14 5.63 25.85
N SER A 21 -30.53 5.30 26.97
CA SER A 21 -30.27 3.99 27.51
C SER A 21 -31.58 3.33 27.97
N ASN A 22 -31.73 2.03 27.74
CA ASN A 22 -32.65 1.20 28.51
C ASN A 22 -31.96 -0.07 28.98
N SER A 23 -31.81 -0.15 30.30
CA SER A 23 -31.43 -1.32 31.07
C SER A 23 -32.66 -2.20 31.30
N GLY A 24 -32.52 -3.50 31.11
CA GLY A 24 -33.50 -4.49 31.42
C GLY A 24 -32.85 -5.73 32.02
N GLU A 25 -32.83 -5.78 33.34
CA GLU A 25 -32.51 -6.92 34.17
C GLU A 25 -33.74 -7.86 34.27
N SER A 26 -33.56 -9.15 34.07
CA SER A 26 -34.48 -10.16 34.65
C SER A 26 -33.78 -11.51 34.79
N SER A 27 -33.68 -11.90 36.03
CA SER A 27 -33.32 -13.21 36.56
C SER A 27 -34.43 -14.24 36.29
N ASN A 28 -34.10 -15.50 35.98
CA ASN A 28 -34.58 -16.66 36.76
C ASN A 28 -33.97 -17.99 36.33
N SER A 29 -33.41 -18.66 37.28
CA SER A 29 -33.44 -20.03 37.81
C SER A 29 -33.80 -21.20 36.87
N GLY A 30 -32.88 -22.16 36.82
CA GLY A 30 -33.04 -23.59 37.06
C GLY A 30 -33.58 -24.48 35.96
N ASN A 31 -32.83 -25.37 35.40
CA ASN A 31 -32.91 -26.80 35.70
C ASN A 31 -31.91 -27.66 34.92
N ASP A 32 -31.39 -28.60 35.62
CA ASP A 32 -30.53 -29.72 35.29
C ASP A 32 -31.08 -30.59 34.13
N SER A 33 -30.22 -30.96 33.17
CA SER A 33 -30.24 -32.27 32.51
C SER A 33 -28.97 -32.49 31.67
N THR A 34 -28.18 -33.41 32.14
CA THR A 34 -27.12 -34.15 31.48
C THR A 34 -27.43 -34.54 30.03
N SER A 35 -26.55 -34.18 29.07
CA SER A 35 -26.10 -35.14 28.08
C SER A 35 -25.03 -34.59 27.14
N LYS A 36 -23.93 -35.31 27.10
CA LYS A 36 -23.07 -35.62 25.96
C LYS A 36 -22.19 -34.52 25.37
N VAL A 37 -20.97 -34.56 25.84
CA VAL A 37 -19.78 -33.99 25.18
C VAL A 37 -19.75 -34.42 23.72
N THR A 38 -19.94 -33.47 22.81
CA THR A 38 -19.37 -33.52 21.46
C THR A 38 -18.36 -32.41 21.40
N ASP A 39 -17.14 -32.83 21.36
CA ASP A 39 -15.96 -32.03 21.08
C ASP A 39 -16.15 -31.29 19.75
N SER A 40 -16.58 -30.04 19.83
CA SER A 40 -16.49 -29.09 18.74
C SER A 40 -15.22 -28.30 18.94
N SER A 41 -14.15 -28.83 18.39
CA SER A 41 -12.92 -28.08 18.19
C SER A 41 -13.29 -26.72 17.55
N HIS A 42 -13.32 -25.68 18.36
CA HIS A 42 -13.24 -24.32 17.89
C HIS A 42 -11.85 -24.21 17.24
N GLY A 43 -11.83 -24.48 15.94
CA GLY A 43 -10.68 -24.12 15.12
C GLY A 43 -10.49 -22.61 15.28
N ASN A 44 -9.55 -22.27 16.12
CA ASN A 44 -8.95 -20.95 16.15
C ASN A 44 -8.45 -20.74 14.74
N MET A 45 -9.21 -20.02 13.92
CA MET A 45 -8.70 -19.50 12.64
C MET A 45 -7.68 -18.42 13.00
N ASP A 46 -6.48 -18.89 13.31
CA ASP A 46 -5.29 -18.06 13.30
C ASP A 46 -5.13 -17.54 11.86
N MET A 47 -5.70 -16.37 11.60
CA MET A 47 -5.55 -15.60 10.36
C MET A 47 -4.14 -14.97 10.28
N SER A 48 -3.17 -15.56 10.94
CA SER A 48 -1.77 -15.39 10.60
C SER A 48 -1.55 -16.15 9.29
N SER A 49 -1.75 -15.47 8.17
CA SER A 49 -1.44 -16.02 6.86
C SER A 49 0.07 -16.20 6.75
N ASN A 50 0.56 -17.30 7.27
CA ASN A 50 1.95 -17.77 7.12
C ASN A 50 2.18 -18.26 5.68
N GLN A 51 1.55 -17.58 4.71
CA GLN A 51 1.77 -17.86 3.31
C GLN A 51 3.12 -17.27 2.90
N SER A 52 4.08 -18.14 2.58
CA SER A 52 5.37 -17.72 2.05
C SER A 52 5.20 -16.80 0.83
N LEU A 53 6.17 -15.91 0.61
CA LEU A 53 6.22 -15.15 -0.63
C LEU A 53 6.27 -16.10 -1.84
N PRO A 54 5.62 -15.74 -2.96
CA PRO A 54 5.80 -16.48 -4.21
C PRO A 54 7.28 -16.55 -4.60
N GLU A 55 7.67 -17.63 -5.22
CA GLU A 55 9.02 -17.79 -5.74
C GLU A 55 9.33 -16.73 -6.79
N ILE A 56 10.51 -16.13 -6.71
CA ILE A 56 11.02 -15.18 -7.70
C ILE A 56 11.67 -15.97 -8.82
N PRO A 57 11.20 -15.84 -10.08
CA PRO A 57 11.83 -16.50 -11.20
C PRO A 57 13.32 -16.14 -11.34
N SER A 58 14.13 -17.09 -11.75
CA SER A 58 15.56 -16.86 -11.98
C SER A 58 15.79 -15.75 -13.00
N GLY A 59 16.68 -14.81 -12.70
CA GLY A 59 16.97 -13.66 -13.56
C GLY A 59 15.91 -12.54 -13.54
N ALA A 60 14.85 -12.68 -12.72
CA ALA A 60 13.87 -11.62 -12.58
C ALA A 60 14.50 -10.36 -11.98
N ARG A 61 14.14 -9.19 -12.55
CA ARG A 61 14.63 -7.89 -12.09
C ARG A 61 13.64 -6.76 -12.39
N VAL A 62 13.75 -5.69 -11.64
CA VAL A 62 13.07 -4.42 -11.91
C VAL A 62 14.10 -3.31 -12.09
N TYR A 63 13.76 -2.30 -12.90
CA TYR A 63 14.70 -1.23 -13.25
C TYR A 63 13.98 0.02 -13.74
N PHE A 64 14.65 1.17 -13.65
CA PHE A 64 14.23 2.41 -14.31
C PHE A 64 14.58 2.36 -15.80
N LYS A 65 13.60 2.60 -16.68
CA LYS A 65 13.83 2.60 -18.14
C LYS A 65 14.45 3.91 -18.63
N ASN A 66 14.04 5.03 -18.02
CA ASN A 66 14.34 6.39 -18.49
C ASN A 66 15.18 7.23 -17.55
N LEU A 67 15.46 6.73 -16.34
CA LEU A 67 16.26 7.43 -15.32
C LEU A 67 17.54 6.68 -15.02
N LYS A 68 18.59 7.43 -14.66
CA LYS A 68 19.93 6.92 -14.30
C LYS A 68 20.42 7.57 -13.02
N GLU A 69 21.35 6.91 -12.35
CA GLU A 69 22.05 7.45 -11.19
C GLU A 69 22.63 8.84 -11.47
N GLY A 70 22.40 9.79 -10.56
CA GLY A 70 22.91 11.17 -10.65
C GLY A 70 22.23 12.05 -11.70
N GLN A 71 21.17 11.58 -12.38
CA GLN A 71 20.53 12.35 -13.44
C GLN A 71 19.85 13.61 -12.90
N THR A 72 20.01 14.73 -13.64
CA THR A 72 19.27 15.96 -13.38
C THR A 72 17.95 15.95 -14.16
N VAL A 73 16.83 16.18 -13.48
CA VAL A 73 15.47 16.11 -14.01
C VAL A 73 14.66 17.33 -13.63
N SER A 74 13.49 17.52 -14.28
CA SER A 74 12.51 18.55 -13.92
C SER A 74 11.29 17.91 -13.25
N SER A 75 10.61 18.64 -12.36
CA SER A 75 9.34 18.22 -11.75
C SER A 75 8.15 18.64 -12.65
N PRO A 76 7.12 17.79 -12.81
CA PRO A 76 7.02 16.43 -12.30
C PRO A 76 8.03 15.48 -12.99
N VAL A 77 8.60 14.57 -12.21
CA VAL A 77 9.56 13.60 -12.74
C VAL A 77 8.81 12.47 -13.42
N LYS A 78 9.02 12.28 -14.72
CA LYS A 78 8.51 11.12 -15.45
C LYS A 78 9.32 9.89 -15.06
N VAL A 79 8.68 8.88 -14.54
CA VAL A 79 9.28 7.59 -14.15
C VAL A 79 8.72 6.49 -15.03
N GLU A 80 9.57 5.78 -15.74
CA GLU A 80 9.21 4.59 -16.51
C GLU A 80 9.83 3.35 -15.85
N MET A 81 8.94 2.44 -15.43
CA MET A 81 9.27 1.26 -14.64
C MET A 81 9.35 0.02 -15.52
N GLY A 82 10.46 -0.71 -15.43
CA GLY A 82 10.69 -1.96 -16.13
C GLY A 82 10.64 -3.15 -15.20
N ALA A 83 10.14 -4.28 -15.71
CA ALA A 83 10.25 -5.60 -15.10
C ALA A 83 10.66 -6.59 -16.20
N GLU A 84 11.55 -7.50 -15.88
CA GLU A 84 12.05 -8.54 -16.77
C GLU A 84 12.08 -9.86 -16.00
N GLY A 85 11.69 -10.96 -16.63
CA GLY A 85 11.61 -12.27 -16.00
C GLY A 85 10.49 -12.42 -14.96
N ILE A 86 9.66 -11.38 -14.76
CA ILE A 86 8.49 -11.38 -13.88
C ILE A 86 7.38 -10.53 -14.50
N ASN A 87 6.12 -10.92 -14.29
CA ASN A 87 4.97 -10.23 -14.89
C ASN A 87 4.49 -9.07 -14.01
N VAL A 88 4.23 -7.92 -14.64
CA VAL A 88 3.55 -6.80 -14.00
C VAL A 88 2.04 -7.03 -14.09
N ASP A 89 1.37 -7.20 -12.96
CA ASP A 89 -0.06 -7.53 -12.86
C ASP A 89 -0.76 -6.61 -11.84
N THR A 90 -2.08 -6.72 -11.76
CA THR A 90 -2.88 -5.97 -10.80
C THR A 90 -2.71 -6.50 -9.38
N ALA A 91 -2.81 -5.59 -8.40
CA ALA A 91 -2.91 -5.96 -7.00
C ALA A 91 -4.23 -6.69 -6.70
N GLY A 92 -4.30 -7.42 -5.58
CA GLY A 92 -5.49 -8.09 -5.06
C GLY A 92 -5.33 -9.60 -4.92
N THR A 93 -4.69 -10.28 -5.86
CA THR A 93 -4.52 -11.74 -5.82
C THR A 93 -3.06 -12.11 -5.99
N ILE A 94 -2.60 -13.05 -5.15
CA ILE A 94 -1.25 -13.62 -5.30
C ILE A 94 -1.23 -14.55 -6.52
N LYS A 95 -0.31 -14.27 -7.44
CA LYS A 95 -0.04 -15.12 -8.61
C LYS A 95 1.46 -15.41 -8.69
N PRO A 96 1.89 -16.65 -8.85
CA PRO A 96 3.30 -17.00 -9.04
C PRO A 96 3.92 -16.22 -10.21
N GLY A 97 5.15 -15.75 -10.04
CA GLY A 97 5.89 -15.03 -11.09
C GLY A 97 5.26 -13.71 -11.49
N SER A 98 4.45 -13.09 -10.64
CA SER A 98 3.85 -11.77 -10.91
C SER A 98 3.84 -10.87 -9.68
N GLY A 99 3.53 -9.59 -9.94
CA GLY A 99 3.40 -8.56 -8.91
C GLY A 99 3.20 -7.18 -9.53
N HIS A 100 3.35 -6.14 -8.74
CA HIS A 100 3.19 -4.77 -9.19
C HIS A 100 4.26 -3.84 -8.61
N HIS A 101 4.44 -2.71 -9.27
CA HIS A 101 5.42 -1.72 -8.86
C HIS A 101 4.93 -0.86 -7.70
N HIS A 102 5.87 -0.54 -6.81
CA HIS A 102 5.83 0.61 -5.92
C HIS A 102 7.04 1.51 -6.23
N LEU A 103 6.93 2.80 -5.97
CA LEU A 103 8.04 3.74 -5.99
C LEU A 103 8.17 4.37 -4.60
N LEU A 104 9.30 4.17 -3.99
CA LEU A 104 9.66 4.74 -2.71
C LEU A 104 10.48 6.01 -2.96
N VAL A 105 10.10 7.11 -2.31
CA VAL A 105 10.76 8.41 -2.44
C VAL A 105 11.41 8.78 -1.12
N ASP A 106 12.74 8.94 -1.14
CA ASP A 106 13.55 9.33 0.03
C ASP A 106 13.45 8.41 1.24
N VAL A 107 13.06 7.16 1.02
CA VAL A 107 13.02 6.11 2.04
C VAL A 107 13.74 4.85 1.58
N SER A 108 14.14 4.03 2.55
CA SER A 108 14.85 2.77 2.27
C SER A 108 13.91 1.73 1.67
N SER A 109 14.51 0.72 1.02
CA SER A 109 13.78 -0.45 0.55
C SER A 109 13.12 -1.21 1.71
N ILE A 110 11.99 -1.84 1.42
CA ILE A 110 11.21 -2.64 2.39
C ILE A 110 11.71 -4.09 2.32
N GLU A 111 11.90 -4.70 3.48
CA GLU A 111 12.35 -6.08 3.60
C GLU A 111 11.36 -7.07 2.99
N ALA A 112 11.87 -8.21 2.55
CA ALA A 112 11.05 -9.27 1.95
C ALA A 112 9.97 -9.77 2.92
N GLY A 113 8.74 -9.90 2.43
CA GLY A 113 7.57 -10.33 3.20
C GLY A 113 6.84 -9.21 3.94
N GLN A 114 7.46 -8.05 4.13
CA GLN A 114 6.80 -6.90 4.75
C GLN A 114 5.81 -6.25 3.79
N VAL A 115 4.67 -5.85 4.30
CA VAL A 115 3.68 -5.08 3.52
C VAL A 115 4.19 -3.66 3.32
N ILE A 116 4.22 -3.21 2.07
CA ILE A 116 4.64 -1.86 1.74
C ILE A 116 3.54 -0.88 2.19
N PRO A 117 3.86 0.13 3.01
CA PRO A 117 2.90 1.15 3.42
C PRO A 117 2.28 1.90 2.24
N LYS A 118 1.16 2.57 2.47
CA LYS A 118 0.53 3.46 1.49
C LYS A 118 0.48 4.87 2.04
N ASP A 119 1.44 5.69 1.60
CA ASP A 119 1.55 7.10 1.98
C ASP A 119 2.20 7.92 0.86
N SER A 120 2.55 9.18 1.15
CA SER A 120 3.16 10.08 0.17
C SER A 120 4.58 9.71 -0.27
N MET A 121 5.27 8.84 0.48
CA MET A 121 6.63 8.38 0.19
C MET A 121 6.65 6.96 -0.43
N HIS A 122 5.54 6.23 -0.35
CA HIS A 122 5.37 4.89 -0.87
C HIS A 122 4.25 4.87 -1.93
N LEU A 123 4.60 5.26 -3.15
CA LEU A 123 3.65 5.36 -4.27
C LEU A 123 3.29 3.97 -4.78
N HIS A 124 2.00 3.71 -4.96
CA HIS A 124 1.46 2.41 -5.30
C HIS A 124 0.90 2.37 -6.73
N PHE A 125 1.30 1.36 -7.50
CA PHE A 125 0.91 1.18 -8.91
C PHE A 125 0.17 -0.16 -9.13
N GLY A 126 -0.88 -0.38 -8.32
CA GLY A 126 -1.63 -1.64 -8.23
C GLY A 126 -2.54 -1.97 -9.42
N ASN A 127 -2.60 -1.12 -10.45
CA ASN A 127 -3.32 -1.40 -11.71
C ASN A 127 -2.34 -1.75 -12.84
N ALA A 128 -1.22 -2.41 -12.51
CA ALA A 128 -0.18 -2.80 -13.45
C ALA A 128 0.44 -1.63 -14.24
N GLN A 129 0.43 -0.40 -13.67
CA GLN A 129 1.04 0.76 -14.30
C GLN A 129 2.55 0.57 -14.42
N LYS A 130 3.09 1.00 -15.55
CA LYS A 130 4.53 0.95 -15.86
C LYS A 130 5.15 2.33 -16.05
N GLN A 131 4.40 3.40 -15.76
CA GLN A 131 4.87 4.78 -15.80
C GLN A 131 4.06 5.65 -14.85
N ALA A 132 4.69 6.74 -14.37
CA ALA A 132 4.06 7.74 -13.52
C ALA A 132 4.74 9.09 -13.70
N GLU A 133 4.03 10.17 -13.37
CA GLU A 133 4.58 11.50 -13.15
C GLU A 133 4.57 11.80 -11.65
N VAL A 134 5.74 12.07 -11.09
CA VAL A 134 5.96 12.22 -9.66
C VAL A 134 6.36 13.66 -9.37
N PRO A 135 5.49 14.45 -8.71
CA PRO A 135 5.85 15.80 -8.30
C PRO A 135 6.85 15.74 -7.13
N LEU A 136 8.06 16.23 -7.37
CA LEU A 136 9.13 16.33 -6.38
C LEU A 136 9.56 17.78 -6.21
N LYS A 137 9.96 18.15 -4.99
CA LYS A 137 10.55 19.47 -4.71
C LYS A 137 11.94 19.56 -5.37
N PRO A 138 12.44 20.78 -5.65
CA PRO A 138 13.83 20.94 -6.07
C PRO A 138 14.80 20.39 -5.03
N GLY A 139 15.83 19.66 -5.50
CA GLY A 139 16.84 19.07 -4.61
C GLY A 139 17.22 17.64 -5.01
N LYS A 140 18.05 17.03 -4.17
CA LYS A 140 18.47 15.63 -4.30
C LYS A 140 17.38 14.71 -3.75
N HIS A 141 16.99 13.69 -4.53
CA HIS A 141 16.04 12.68 -4.13
C HIS A 141 16.56 11.28 -4.42
N THR A 142 16.25 10.34 -3.54
CA THR A 142 16.45 8.92 -3.77
C THR A 142 15.14 8.30 -4.25
N LEU A 143 15.19 7.59 -5.36
CA LEU A 143 14.05 6.86 -5.92
C LEU A 143 14.34 5.37 -5.90
N SER A 144 13.48 4.58 -5.26
CA SER A 144 13.62 3.12 -5.21
C SER A 144 12.38 2.46 -5.81
N LEU A 145 12.55 1.76 -6.95
CA LEU A 145 11.53 0.82 -7.39
C LEU A 145 11.54 -0.38 -6.46
N GLN A 146 10.37 -0.75 -5.99
CA GLN A 146 10.15 -1.92 -5.15
C GLN A 146 9.02 -2.74 -5.74
N PHE A 147 9.26 -4.02 -6.02
CA PHE A 147 8.21 -4.90 -6.52
C PHE A 147 7.55 -5.64 -5.37
N ALA A 148 6.23 -5.83 -5.46
CA ALA A 148 5.43 -6.51 -4.45
C ALA A 148 4.48 -7.52 -5.07
N ASP A 149 4.10 -8.54 -4.30
CA ASP A 149 3.07 -9.51 -4.68
C ASP A 149 1.66 -8.88 -4.68
N GLY A 150 0.65 -9.66 -5.04
CA GLY A 150 -0.74 -9.18 -5.10
C GLY A 150 -1.30 -8.63 -3.78
N LEU A 151 -0.72 -8.98 -2.63
CA LEU A 151 -1.09 -8.47 -1.30
C LEU A 151 -0.13 -7.38 -0.78
N HIS A 152 0.63 -6.74 -1.66
CA HIS A 152 1.58 -5.65 -1.34
C HIS A 152 2.78 -6.08 -0.49
N ARG A 153 3.06 -7.39 -0.38
CA ARG A 153 4.25 -7.86 0.33
C ARG A 153 5.47 -7.70 -0.57
N SER A 154 6.46 -6.98 -0.08
CA SER A 154 7.71 -6.71 -0.78
C SER A 154 8.46 -8.02 -1.11
N TYR A 155 9.03 -8.09 -2.30
CA TYR A 155 10.01 -9.13 -2.65
C TYR A 155 11.42 -8.80 -2.16
N GLY A 156 11.58 -7.71 -1.38
CA GLY A 156 12.86 -7.27 -0.83
C GLY A 156 13.83 -6.77 -1.89
N ASN A 157 15.11 -6.76 -1.55
CA ASN A 157 16.17 -6.26 -2.41
C ASN A 157 16.36 -7.05 -3.72
N LYS A 158 15.84 -8.28 -3.79
CA LYS A 158 15.90 -9.09 -5.02
C LYS A 158 15.13 -8.49 -6.19
N LEU A 159 14.02 -7.81 -5.90
CA LEU A 159 13.21 -7.12 -6.89
C LEU A 159 13.07 -5.64 -6.52
N SER A 160 14.21 -4.97 -6.37
CA SER A 160 14.28 -3.52 -6.19
C SER A 160 15.40 -2.92 -7.05
N SER A 161 15.28 -1.62 -7.29
CA SER A 161 16.30 -0.83 -8.01
C SER A 161 16.28 0.59 -7.47
N THR A 162 17.42 1.08 -7.01
CA THR A 162 17.53 2.41 -6.39
C THR A 162 18.47 3.29 -7.18
N ILE A 163 18.07 4.53 -7.39
CA ILE A 163 18.87 5.60 -8.00
C ILE A 163 18.69 6.91 -7.24
N THR A 164 19.66 7.79 -7.40
CA THR A 164 19.57 9.18 -6.97
C THR A 164 19.33 10.10 -8.16
N VAL A 165 18.44 11.08 -8.02
CA VAL A 165 18.21 12.13 -9.03
C VAL A 165 18.35 13.51 -8.41
N MET A 166 18.66 14.52 -9.24
CA MET A 166 18.68 15.94 -8.86
C MET A 166 17.53 16.65 -9.55
N VAL A 167 16.56 17.14 -8.81
CA VAL A 167 15.43 17.91 -9.35
C VAL A 167 15.83 19.37 -9.44
N LYS A 168 15.68 19.97 -10.64
CA LYS A 168 15.97 21.40 -10.89
C LYS A 168 15.02 22.30 -10.11
N LYS A 169 15.51 23.51 -9.78
CA LYS A 169 14.68 24.63 -9.30
C LYS A 169 13.76 25.13 -10.39
#